data_6c603bf24574d75899b56c71bd5b4ca7
#
_entry.id   6c603bf24574d75899b56c71bd5b4ca7
#
_cell.length_a   1.000
_cell.length_b   1.000
_cell.length_c   1.000
_cell.angle_alpha   90.00
_cell.angle_beta   90.00
_cell.angle_gamma   90.00
#
_symmetry.space_group_name_H-M   'P 1'
#
loop_
_entity.id
_entity.type
_entity.pdbx_description
1 polymer ?
#
loop_
_entity_poly.entity_id
_entity_poly.type
_entity_poly.pdbx_seq_one_letter_code
_entity_poly.pdbx_strand_id
1 'polypeptide(L)'
;MSPSSVLPRPLLPRLLLIVLLLLAPSLRADSVLPSHFGKWTASNAVQSAAIPAHAKDVLAESGLESAETRGYANGSTAITITTYRLHDSSGAYEAYTFFQEPKNDCPQSSALKPCSAPVDASSEKRRVALLENILVIIDNAGSLSADDQDALSKQINAKADKTPPPPIPNYLPTHDVIPGTEKYALGPAAFRAALSSLDRAEYRALSDAAGFSSGAEAMFAQYQNNRDVAVVLLIDYPTPQLAGLHWKHLEQALPPSAKSDGTSIERKGTLLAIVLAPSSRGYAARVRDAVNYETQVTWNEPTHTITDPPITTVLAKIIIATGVFMLVAIVFGVAFGGVRVLMKSLFPGKVFDRPEQMDVLQLGLSGKRINSRDFY
;
A
#
# COMPACT_ATOMS: atom_id res chain seq x y z
N MET A 1 26.84 -27.81 -61.14
CA MET A 1 25.99 -28.31 -60.06
C MET A 1 26.89 -28.53 -58.85
N SER A 2 26.95 -27.57 -57.93
CA SER A 2 27.75 -27.66 -56.71
C SER A 2 26.82 -27.91 -55.55
N PRO A 3 27.10 -28.85 -54.63
CA PRO A 3 26.27 -29.08 -53.45
C PRO A 3 26.59 -28.07 -52.34
N SER A 4 25.57 -27.35 -51.88
CA SER A 4 25.60 -26.47 -50.74
C SER A 4 25.69 -27.28 -49.46
N SER A 5 26.78 -27.13 -48.72
CA SER A 5 26.98 -27.72 -47.40
C SER A 5 26.19 -26.91 -46.36
N VAL A 6 25.15 -27.53 -45.80
CA VAL A 6 24.40 -27.01 -44.65
C VAL A 6 25.18 -27.35 -43.38
N LEU A 7 25.76 -26.34 -42.74
CA LEU A 7 26.38 -26.46 -41.41
C LEU A 7 25.31 -26.67 -40.33
N PRO A 8 25.45 -27.64 -39.41
CA PRO A 8 24.50 -27.83 -38.30
C PRO A 8 24.62 -26.69 -37.30
N ARG A 9 23.49 -26.06 -36.97
CA ARG A 9 23.37 -25.03 -35.94
C ARG A 9 23.73 -25.63 -34.57
N PRO A 10 24.51 -24.92 -33.73
CA PRO A 10 24.93 -25.46 -32.43
C PRO A 10 23.72 -25.58 -31.48
N LEU A 11 23.43 -26.79 -31.05
CA LEU A 11 22.38 -27.14 -30.07
C LEU A 11 22.81 -26.80 -28.62
N LEU A 12 24.11 -26.57 -28.38
CA LEU A 12 24.69 -26.29 -27.06
C LEU A 12 24.07 -25.09 -26.32
N PRO A 13 23.82 -23.88 -26.91
CA PRO A 13 23.31 -22.75 -26.14
C PRO A 13 21.86 -22.93 -25.69
N ARG A 14 21.07 -23.74 -26.43
CA ARG A 14 19.67 -24.02 -26.03
C ARG A 14 19.59 -25.00 -24.87
N LEU A 15 20.47 -25.97 -24.80
CA LEU A 15 20.53 -26.92 -23.68
C LEU A 15 20.99 -26.23 -22.39
N LEU A 16 21.94 -25.31 -22.47
CA LEU A 16 22.45 -24.53 -21.33
C LEU A 16 21.36 -23.62 -20.74
N LEU A 17 20.52 -23.01 -21.60
CA LEU A 17 19.42 -22.15 -21.16
C LEU A 17 18.33 -22.95 -20.42
N ILE A 18 18.04 -24.15 -20.88
CA ILE A 18 17.04 -25.04 -20.24
C ILE A 18 17.54 -25.54 -18.87
N VAL A 19 18.82 -25.87 -18.76
CA VAL A 19 19.44 -26.28 -17.49
C VAL A 19 19.50 -25.12 -16.50
N LEU A 20 19.74 -23.89 -16.95
CA LEU A 20 19.73 -22.70 -16.10
C LEU A 20 18.30 -22.37 -15.58
N LEU A 21 17.26 -22.63 -16.38
CA LEU A 21 15.86 -22.45 -15.97
C LEU A 21 15.42 -23.52 -14.95
N LEU A 22 15.98 -24.73 -15.00
CA LEU A 22 15.69 -25.82 -14.07
C LEU A 22 16.44 -25.69 -12.73
N LEU A 23 17.50 -24.87 -12.69
CA LEU A 23 18.28 -24.55 -11.49
C LEU A 23 17.85 -23.25 -10.82
N ALA A 24 16.82 -22.56 -11.34
CA ALA A 24 16.24 -21.42 -10.63
C ALA A 24 15.76 -21.92 -9.27
N PRO A 25 16.34 -21.45 -8.12
CA PRO A 25 15.78 -21.77 -6.83
C PRO A 25 14.33 -21.28 -6.88
N SER A 26 13.37 -22.18 -6.66
CA SER A 26 12.01 -21.77 -6.37
C SER A 26 12.12 -20.80 -5.21
N LEU A 27 11.93 -19.52 -5.46
CA LEU A 27 11.70 -18.48 -4.45
C LEU A 27 10.42 -18.91 -3.72
N ARG A 28 10.57 -19.83 -2.76
CA ARG A 28 9.54 -20.04 -1.75
C ARG A 28 9.49 -18.73 -1.00
N ALA A 29 8.41 -17.99 -1.18
CA ALA A 29 8.10 -16.89 -0.30
C ALA A 29 8.28 -17.40 1.13
N ASP A 30 9.13 -16.71 1.91
CA ASP A 30 9.44 -17.14 3.28
C ASP A 30 8.11 -17.12 4.07
N SER A 31 7.72 -18.29 4.58
CA SER A 31 6.44 -18.43 5.27
C SER A 31 6.35 -17.48 6.45
N VAL A 32 5.19 -16.84 6.61
CA VAL A 32 4.88 -15.96 7.75
C VAL A 32 4.81 -16.75 9.04
N LEU A 33 4.25 -17.99 8.97
CA LEU A 33 3.97 -18.81 10.14
C LEU A 33 5.24 -19.49 10.68
N PRO A 34 5.63 -19.24 11.97
CA PRO A 34 6.83 -19.78 12.56
C PRO A 34 6.70 -21.29 12.82
N SER A 35 7.85 -21.98 12.99
CA SER A 35 7.86 -23.40 13.39
C SER A 35 7.55 -23.61 14.89
N HIS A 36 7.79 -22.60 15.72
CA HIS A 36 7.50 -22.60 17.16
C HIS A 36 7.36 -21.16 17.67
N PHE A 37 6.56 -20.96 18.70
CA PHE A 37 6.47 -19.70 19.45
C PHE A 37 6.04 -20.00 20.90
N GLY A 38 6.60 -19.32 21.86
CA GLY A 38 6.33 -19.59 23.27
C GLY A 38 6.45 -21.08 23.58
N LYS A 39 5.36 -21.67 24.08
CA LYS A 39 5.26 -23.11 24.39
C LYS A 39 4.66 -23.94 23.26
N TRP A 40 4.37 -23.35 22.12
CA TRP A 40 3.67 -23.98 21.00
C TRP A 40 4.63 -24.43 19.91
N THR A 41 4.46 -25.65 19.47
CA THR A 41 5.24 -26.23 18.37
C THR A 41 4.32 -26.61 17.23
N ALA A 42 4.75 -26.36 15.99
CA ALA A 42 4.00 -26.72 14.80
C ALA A 42 3.74 -28.21 14.73
N SER A 43 2.49 -28.62 14.52
CA SER A 43 2.07 -30.00 14.37
C SER A 43 2.13 -30.51 12.92
N ASN A 44 2.19 -29.58 11.96
CA ASN A 44 2.24 -29.89 10.53
C ASN A 44 3.10 -28.86 9.76
N ALA A 45 3.33 -29.13 8.48
CA ALA A 45 3.92 -28.15 7.56
C ALA A 45 2.92 -27.01 7.28
N VAL A 46 3.45 -25.84 6.87
CA VAL A 46 2.61 -24.76 6.37
C VAL A 46 1.88 -25.20 5.12
N GLN A 47 0.60 -24.90 5.06
CA GLN A 47 -0.28 -25.19 3.93
C GLN A 47 -0.88 -23.89 3.40
N SER A 48 -1.27 -23.87 2.12
CA SER A 48 -2.07 -22.79 1.59
C SER A 48 -3.44 -22.78 2.26
N ALA A 49 -3.86 -21.64 2.78
CA ALA A 49 -5.18 -21.52 3.41
C ALA A 49 -6.28 -21.41 2.34
N ALA A 50 -7.39 -22.06 2.60
CA ALA A 50 -8.58 -21.89 1.79
C ALA A 50 -9.20 -20.49 2.04
N ILE A 51 -9.51 -19.78 0.97
CA ILE A 51 -10.21 -18.49 1.04
C ILE A 51 -11.70 -18.76 1.15
N PRO A 52 -12.38 -18.29 2.22
CA PRO A 52 -13.83 -18.44 2.34
C PRO A 52 -14.55 -17.76 1.17
N ALA A 53 -15.57 -18.40 0.60
CA ALA A 53 -16.27 -17.89 -0.58
C ALA A 53 -16.85 -16.48 -0.36
N HIS A 54 -17.36 -16.18 0.84
CA HIS A 54 -17.92 -14.87 1.20
C HIS A 54 -16.86 -13.76 1.35
N ALA A 55 -15.59 -14.12 1.56
CA ALA A 55 -14.48 -13.17 1.72
C ALA A 55 -13.65 -13.00 0.46
N LYS A 56 -13.90 -13.78 -0.58
CA LYS A 56 -13.06 -13.84 -1.78
C LYS A 56 -12.89 -12.47 -2.45
N ASP A 57 -14.00 -11.79 -2.69
CA ASP A 57 -13.98 -10.50 -3.39
C ASP A 57 -13.37 -9.40 -2.52
N VAL A 58 -13.64 -9.39 -1.22
CA VAL A 58 -13.04 -8.43 -0.28
C VAL A 58 -11.54 -8.65 -0.16
N LEU A 59 -11.07 -9.90 0.01
CA LEU A 59 -9.64 -10.17 0.07
C LEU A 59 -8.92 -9.85 -1.24
N ALA A 60 -9.60 -9.98 -2.39
CA ALA A 60 -9.05 -9.56 -3.67
C ALA A 60 -8.92 -8.03 -3.75
N GLU A 61 -9.92 -7.26 -3.28
CA GLU A 61 -9.86 -5.79 -3.16
C GLU A 61 -8.77 -5.34 -2.19
N SER A 62 -8.61 -6.04 -1.07
CA SER A 62 -7.58 -5.79 -0.07
C SER A 62 -6.14 -6.10 -0.56
N GLY A 63 -5.97 -6.59 -1.78
CA GLY A 63 -4.65 -6.92 -2.33
C GLY A 63 -4.02 -8.16 -1.70
N LEU A 64 -4.78 -9.26 -1.57
CA LEU A 64 -4.27 -10.52 -1.03
C LEU A 64 -3.09 -11.05 -1.84
N GLU A 65 -1.93 -11.20 -1.20
CA GLU A 65 -0.70 -11.75 -1.80
C GLU A 65 -0.52 -13.24 -1.49
N SER A 66 -0.76 -13.63 -0.22
CA SER A 66 -0.65 -15.03 0.19
C SER A 66 -1.59 -15.35 1.36
N ALA A 67 -2.00 -16.62 1.40
CA ALA A 67 -2.82 -17.16 2.49
C ALA A 67 -2.19 -18.46 2.97
N GLU A 68 -1.87 -18.52 4.26
CA GLU A 68 -1.20 -19.66 4.89
C GLU A 68 -1.97 -20.14 6.11
N THR A 69 -1.93 -21.44 6.35
CA THR A 69 -2.49 -22.02 7.58
C THR A 69 -1.53 -23.07 8.17
N ARG A 70 -1.52 -23.16 9.50
CA ARG A 70 -0.69 -24.11 10.23
C ARG A 70 -1.32 -24.47 11.56
N GLY A 71 -1.27 -25.76 11.89
CA GLY A 71 -1.64 -26.27 13.22
C GLY A 71 -0.48 -26.19 14.19
N TYR A 72 -0.78 -25.94 15.46
CA TYR A 72 0.18 -25.93 16.57
C TYR A 72 -0.37 -26.71 17.75
N ALA A 73 0.53 -27.33 18.50
CA ALA A 73 0.21 -28.10 19.69
C ALA A 73 1.04 -27.67 20.89
N ASN A 74 0.42 -27.72 22.09
CA ASN A 74 1.05 -27.59 23.39
C ASN A 74 0.44 -28.67 24.32
N GLY A 75 1.14 -29.78 24.51
CA GLY A 75 0.60 -30.96 25.16
C GLY A 75 -0.61 -31.53 24.42
N SER A 76 -1.76 -31.62 25.08
CA SER A 76 -3.02 -32.11 24.51
C SER A 76 -3.84 -30.99 23.79
N THR A 77 -3.42 -29.76 23.92
CA THR A 77 -4.16 -28.62 23.34
C THR A 77 -3.65 -28.30 21.93
N ALA A 78 -4.56 -28.05 21.00
CA ALA A 78 -4.24 -27.70 19.64
C ALA A 78 -4.95 -26.42 19.22
N ILE A 79 -4.26 -25.60 18.43
CA ILE A 79 -4.79 -24.40 17.78
C ILE A 79 -4.48 -24.44 16.30
N THR A 80 -5.24 -23.70 15.51
CA THR A 80 -4.94 -23.45 14.10
C THR A 80 -4.78 -21.96 13.87
N ILE A 81 -3.69 -21.58 13.21
CA ILE A 81 -3.41 -20.21 12.86
C ILE A 81 -3.47 -20.09 11.34
N THR A 82 -4.29 -19.14 10.87
CA THR A 82 -4.41 -18.76 9.47
C THR A 82 -3.94 -17.32 9.32
N THR A 83 -3.08 -17.07 8.35
CA THR A 83 -2.60 -15.72 8.02
C THR A 83 -2.93 -15.37 6.59
N TYR A 84 -3.32 -14.13 6.39
CA TYR A 84 -3.49 -13.50 5.09
C TYR A 84 -2.51 -12.34 5.01
N ARG A 85 -1.56 -12.41 4.11
CA ARG A 85 -0.66 -11.30 3.81
C ARG A 85 -1.31 -10.45 2.73
N LEU A 86 -1.46 -9.18 3.00
CA LEU A 86 -2.02 -8.18 2.10
C LEU A 86 -0.88 -7.30 1.58
N HIS A 87 -1.16 -6.57 0.50
CA HIS A 87 -0.17 -5.72 -0.14
C HIS A 87 0.37 -4.62 0.79
N ASP A 88 -0.51 -4.04 1.62
CA ASP A 88 -0.18 -2.97 2.55
C ASP A 88 -1.05 -3.02 3.82
N SER A 89 -0.80 -2.10 4.74
CA SER A 89 -1.55 -2.00 6.00
C SER A 89 -3.01 -1.58 5.79
N SER A 90 -3.34 -0.83 4.73
CA SER A 90 -4.72 -0.45 4.43
C SER A 90 -5.55 -1.65 4.01
N GLY A 91 -5.02 -2.48 3.09
CA GLY A 91 -5.66 -3.74 2.70
C GLY A 91 -5.80 -4.70 3.89
N ALA A 92 -4.78 -4.78 4.74
CA ALA A 92 -4.85 -5.61 5.95
C ALA A 92 -5.89 -5.09 6.95
N TYR A 93 -6.05 -3.78 7.07
CA TYR A 93 -7.08 -3.17 7.91
C TYR A 93 -8.48 -3.42 7.36
N GLU A 94 -8.69 -3.36 6.04
CA GLU A 94 -9.95 -3.74 5.39
C GLU A 94 -10.31 -5.19 5.71
N ALA A 95 -9.39 -6.12 5.45
CA ALA A 95 -9.59 -7.53 5.77
C ALA A 95 -9.86 -7.74 7.27
N TYR A 96 -9.11 -7.08 8.16
CA TYR A 96 -9.30 -7.15 9.60
C TYR A 96 -10.71 -6.72 10.00
N THR A 97 -11.16 -5.54 9.57
CA THR A 97 -12.49 -5.05 9.90
C THR A 97 -13.59 -5.90 9.29
N PHE A 98 -13.36 -6.51 8.12
CA PHE A 98 -14.32 -7.46 7.51
C PHE A 98 -14.52 -8.72 8.36
N PHE A 99 -13.43 -9.31 8.87
CA PHE A 99 -13.49 -10.53 9.70
C PHE A 99 -13.81 -10.25 11.18
N GLN A 100 -13.73 -8.99 11.61
CA GLN A 100 -14.08 -8.61 12.96
C GLN A 100 -15.60 -8.70 13.17
N GLU A 101 -16.01 -9.36 14.24
CA GLU A 101 -17.42 -9.44 14.65
C GLU A 101 -17.72 -8.39 15.73
N PRO A 102 -18.93 -7.80 15.74
CA PRO A 102 -19.35 -6.91 16.81
C PRO A 102 -19.25 -7.60 18.18
N LYS A 103 -18.82 -6.87 19.21
CA LYS A 103 -18.81 -7.39 20.58
C LYS A 103 -20.21 -7.58 21.10
N ASN A 104 -20.43 -8.62 21.91
CA ASN A 104 -21.74 -9.12 22.35
C ASN A 104 -22.63 -8.16 23.16
N ASP A 105 -22.17 -6.95 23.49
CA ASP A 105 -22.92 -5.95 24.28
C ASP A 105 -23.70 -4.96 23.39
N CYS A 106 -24.08 -5.37 22.20
CA CYS A 106 -24.88 -4.55 21.29
C CYS A 106 -26.26 -4.29 21.87
N PRO A 107 -26.64 -3.02 22.09
CA PRO A 107 -27.96 -2.69 22.53
C PRO A 107 -29.00 -3.01 21.44
N GLN A 108 -30.13 -3.59 21.82
CA GLN A 108 -31.20 -3.90 20.88
C GLN A 108 -31.88 -2.60 20.43
N SER A 109 -31.70 -2.24 19.17
CA SER A 109 -32.42 -1.15 18.52
C SER A 109 -33.23 -1.66 17.34
N SER A 110 -34.49 -1.23 17.25
CA SER A 110 -35.44 -1.64 16.21
C SER A 110 -35.09 -1.12 14.81
N ALA A 111 -34.14 -0.18 14.67
CA ALA A 111 -33.78 0.45 13.39
C ALA A 111 -32.56 -0.15 12.71
N LEU A 112 -31.72 -0.82 13.47
CA LEU A 112 -30.55 -1.57 12.96
C LEU A 112 -30.81 -3.05 13.19
N LYS A 113 -30.29 -3.94 12.33
CA LYS A 113 -30.28 -5.37 12.64
C LYS A 113 -29.79 -5.52 14.07
N PRO A 114 -30.48 -6.27 14.94
CA PRO A 114 -29.88 -6.63 16.21
C PRO A 114 -28.50 -7.17 15.91
N CYS A 115 -27.50 -6.67 16.59
CA CYS A 115 -26.17 -7.27 16.56
C CYS A 115 -26.41 -8.76 16.75
N SER A 116 -25.97 -9.57 15.79
CA SER A 116 -26.24 -10.99 15.79
C SER A 116 -25.99 -11.53 17.19
N ALA A 117 -26.97 -12.20 17.78
CA ALA A 117 -26.80 -12.88 19.06
C ALA A 117 -25.47 -13.65 19.01
N PRO A 118 -24.77 -13.85 20.14
CA PRO A 118 -23.50 -14.53 20.14
C PRO A 118 -23.63 -15.76 19.27
N VAL A 119 -22.95 -15.73 18.12
CA VAL A 119 -22.78 -16.91 17.31
C VAL A 119 -21.99 -17.84 18.19
N ASP A 120 -22.70 -18.75 18.84
CA ASP A 120 -22.20 -19.84 19.64
C ASP A 120 -20.92 -19.54 20.46
N ALA A 121 -20.74 -20.15 21.60
CA ALA A 121 -19.52 -20.18 22.41
C ALA A 121 -18.20 -20.43 21.60
N SER A 122 -18.26 -20.46 20.28
CA SER A 122 -17.16 -20.49 19.33
C SER A 122 -16.45 -19.14 19.17
N SER A 123 -17.11 -17.98 19.47
CA SER A 123 -16.44 -16.67 19.35
C SER A 123 -15.37 -16.46 20.45
N GLU A 124 -15.52 -17.05 21.63
CA GLU A 124 -14.46 -17.09 22.64
C GLU A 124 -13.25 -17.93 22.16
N LYS A 125 -13.46 -18.79 21.18
CA LYS A 125 -12.43 -19.68 20.63
C LYS A 125 -11.69 -19.07 19.45
N ARG A 126 -12.25 -18.06 18.79
CA ARG A 126 -11.65 -17.44 17.61
C ARG A 126 -11.16 -16.03 17.91
N ARG A 127 -9.94 -15.74 17.52
CA ARG A 127 -9.35 -14.40 17.64
C ARG A 127 -8.88 -13.91 16.27
N VAL A 128 -9.24 -12.68 15.95
CA VAL A 128 -8.76 -11.96 14.76
C VAL A 128 -7.82 -10.86 15.24
N ALA A 129 -6.63 -10.79 14.66
CA ALA A 129 -5.61 -9.79 14.99
C ALA A 129 -5.02 -9.19 13.72
N LEU A 130 -4.68 -7.92 13.77
CA LEU A 130 -3.99 -7.19 12.72
C LEU A 130 -2.54 -6.97 13.14
N LEU A 131 -1.59 -7.38 12.32
CA LEU A 131 -0.17 -7.20 12.51
C LEU A 131 0.43 -6.59 11.25
N GLU A 132 0.51 -5.26 11.21
CA GLU A 132 0.97 -4.50 10.04
C GLU A 132 0.15 -4.87 8.78
N ASN A 133 0.80 -5.41 7.73
CA ASN A 133 0.13 -5.88 6.51
C ASN A 133 -0.34 -7.34 6.57
N ILE A 134 -0.43 -7.94 7.76
CA ILE A 134 -0.81 -9.34 7.95
C ILE A 134 -2.03 -9.45 8.85
N LEU A 135 -3.09 -10.04 8.33
CA LEU A 135 -4.24 -10.47 9.11
C LEU A 135 -3.98 -11.87 9.69
N VAL A 136 -4.20 -12.05 10.98
CA VAL A 136 -4.02 -13.32 11.69
C VAL A 136 -5.35 -13.76 12.30
N ILE A 137 -5.75 -14.97 11.97
CA ILE A 137 -6.94 -15.62 12.55
C ILE A 137 -6.47 -16.83 13.33
N ILE A 138 -6.84 -16.91 14.60
CA ILE A 138 -6.47 -18.00 15.51
C ILE A 138 -7.74 -18.70 15.96
N ASP A 139 -7.90 -19.95 15.58
CA ASP A 139 -8.97 -20.80 16.08
C ASP A 139 -8.52 -21.53 17.38
N ASN A 140 -9.41 -21.67 18.35
CA ASN A 140 -9.16 -22.11 19.73
C ASN A 140 -8.22 -21.18 20.52
N ALA A 141 -8.29 -19.87 20.26
CA ALA A 141 -7.41 -18.85 20.86
C ALA A 141 -7.46 -18.76 22.39
N GLY A 142 -8.54 -19.21 23.03
CA GLY A 142 -8.71 -19.18 24.49
C GLY A 142 -7.63 -19.95 25.27
N SER A 143 -6.89 -20.85 24.62
CA SER A 143 -5.80 -21.62 25.21
C SER A 143 -4.43 -20.91 25.13
N LEU A 144 -4.33 -19.76 24.45
CA LEU A 144 -3.10 -18.98 24.33
C LEU A 144 -2.92 -18.05 25.52
N SER A 145 -1.77 -18.15 26.20
CA SER A 145 -1.37 -17.17 27.21
C SER A 145 -0.99 -15.82 26.56
N ALA A 146 -0.98 -14.74 27.35
CA ALA A 146 -0.52 -13.43 26.87
C ALA A 146 0.92 -13.50 26.35
N ASP A 147 1.81 -14.18 27.05
CA ASP A 147 3.21 -14.34 26.66
C ASP A 147 3.36 -15.09 25.33
N ASP A 148 2.53 -16.14 25.10
CA ASP A 148 2.54 -16.87 23.83
C ASP A 148 2.03 -16.00 22.68
N GLN A 149 1.02 -15.15 22.94
CA GLN A 149 0.51 -14.18 21.94
C GLN A 149 1.58 -13.14 21.57
N ASP A 150 2.29 -12.61 22.55
CA ASP A 150 3.38 -11.66 22.34
C ASP A 150 4.54 -12.31 21.56
N ALA A 151 4.88 -13.55 21.90
CA ALA A 151 5.90 -14.31 21.19
C ALA A 151 5.53 -14.55 19.70
N LEU A 152 4.26 -14.92 19.43
CA LEU A 152 3.74 -15.09 18.08
C LEU A 152 3.75 -13.77 17.30
N SER A 153 3.19 -12.72 17.90
CA SER A 153 3.09 -11.38 17.28
C SER A 153 4.46 -10.83 16.91
N LYS A 154 5.45 -10.98 17.79
CA LYS A 154 6.83 -10.55 17.52
C LYS A 154 7.44 -11.26 16.31
N GLN A 155 7.20 -12.57 16.16
CA GLN A 155 7.75 -13.35 15.04
C GLN A 155 7.06 -13.01 13.72
N ILE A 156 5.75 -12.79 13.74
CA ILE A 156 4.99 -12.38 12.55
C ILE A 156 5.36 -10.95 12.13
N ASN A 157 5.42 -9.99 13.08
CA ASN A 157 5.80 -8.61 12.81
C ASN A 157 7.24 -8.47 12.25
N ALA A 158 8.13 -9.43 12.55
CA ALA A 158 9.47 -9.43 11.97
C ALA A 158 9.47 -9.71 10.45
N LYS A 159 8.37 -10.26 9.92
CA LYS A 159 8.18 -10.61 8.50
C LYS A 159 7.15 -9.72 7.79
N ALA A 160 6.53 -8.80 8.52
CA ALA A 160 5.52 -7.89 8.01
C ALA A 160 6.15 -6.63 7.41
N ASP A 161 5.49 -6.06 6.41
CA ASP A 161 5.83 -4.76 5.86
C ASP A 161 5.21 -3.66 6.71
N LYS A 162 6.05 -2.67 7.08
CA LYS A 162 5.66 -1.58 7.98
C LYS A 162 5.22 -0.36 7.17
N THR A 163 4.03 -0.40 6.64
CA THR A 163 3.39 0.77 6.03
C THR A 163 2.48 1.46 7.06
N PRO A 164 2.32 2.79 7.01
CA PRO A 164 1.41 3.48 7.91
C PRO A 164 -0.02 2.95 7.76
N PRO A 165 -0.80 2.84 8.85
CA PRO A 165 -2.21 2.50 8.77
C PRO A 165 -3.02 3.63 8.11
N PRO A 166 -4.22 3.34 7.55
CA PRO A 166 -5.07 4.36 6.96
C PRO A 166 -5.49 5.39 8.01
N PRO A 167 -5.54 6.70 7.68
CA PRO A 167 -5.89 7.76 8.64
C PRO A 167 -7.40 7.87 8.91
N ILE A 168 -8.25 7.43 8.00
CA ILE A 168 -9.71 7.64 8.05
C ILE A 168 -10.39 7.14 9.33
N PRO A 169 -9.94 6.05 10.01
CA PRO A 169 -10.51 5.64 11.29
C PRO A 169 -10.41 6.69 12.39
N ASN A 170 -9.37 7.56 12.34
CA ASN A 170 -9.16 8.62 13.33
C ASN A 170 -10.19 9.75 13.21
N TYR A 171 -10.93 9.83 12.12
CA TYR A 171 -11.97 10.84 11.90
C TYR A 171 -13.31 10.43 12.49
N LEU A 172 -13.48 9.15 12.86
CA LEU A 172 -14.72 8.67 13.49
C LEU A 172 -14.91 9.29 14.88
N PRO A 173 -16.13 9.72 15.24
CA PRO A 173 -16.45 10.08 16.60
C PRO A 173 -16.15 8.94 17.59
N THR A 174 -15.49 9.25 18.69
CA THR A 174 -15.11 8.25 19.70
C THR A 174 -16.20 7.93 20.70
N HIS A 175 -17.19 8.84 20.85
CA HIS A 175 -18.31 8.65 21.78
C HIS A 175 -19.46 7.94 21.08
N ASP A 176 -20.16 7.10 21.82
CA ASP A 176 -21.36 6.37 21.38
C ASP A 176 -21.10 5.33 20.26
N VAL A 177 -19.87 5.10 19.84
CA VAL A 177 -19.54 4.05 18.85
C VAL A 177 -19.77 2.66 19.45
N ILE A 178 -20.39 1.76 18.69
CA ILE A 178 -20.55 0.35 19.09
C ILE A 178 -19.27 -0.39 18.66
N PRO A 179 -18.46 -0.87 19.63
CA PRO A 179 -17.18 -1.51 19.30
C PRO A 179 -17.33 -2.75 18.43
N GLY A 180 -16.50 -2.87 17.38
CA GLY A 180 -16.51 -3.99 16.45
C GLY A 180 -17.47 -3.82 15.27
N THR A 181 -18.20 -2.68 15.21
CA THR A 181 -19.03 -2.34 14.06
C THR A 181 -18.29 -1.53 13.01
N GLU A 182 -17.04 -1.17 13.30
CA GLU A 182 -16.18 -0.43 12.39
C GLU A 182 -15.85 -1.30 11.18
N LYS A 183 -16.14 -0.80 9.98
CA LYS A 183 -15.89 -1.49 8.70
C LYS A 183 -15.20 -0.53 7.74
N TYR A 184 -14.02 -0.91 7.31
CA TYR A 184 -13.23 -0.16 6.33
C TYR A 184 -13.40 -0.77 4.93
N ALA A 185 -13.40 0.03 3.89
CA ALA A 185 -13.58 -0.40 2.52
C ALA A 185 -12.68 0.40 1.55
N LEU A 186 -11.86 -0.34 0.81
CA LEU A 186 -11.06 0.16 -0.31
C LEU A 186 -11.76 -0.06 -1.65
N GLY A 187 -12.83 -0.85 -1.65
CA GLY A 187 -13.55 -1.21 -2.85
C GLY A 187 -15.03 -1.51 -2.64
N PRO A 188 -15.74 -1.75 -3.74
CA PRO A 188 -17.18 -1.93 -3.71
C PRO A 188 -17.62 -3.25 -3.03
N ALA A 189 -16.80 -4.30 -2.93
CA ALA A 189 -17.21 -5.54 -2.28
C ALA A 189 -17.27 -5.36 -0.75
N ALA A 190 -16.22 -4.82 -0.13
CA ALA A 190 -16.20 -4.51 1.29
C ALA A 190 -17.26 -3.46 1.65
N PHE A 191 -17.45 -2.44 0.81
CA PHE A 191 -18.48 -1.43 1.00
C PHE A 191 -19.88 -2.02 1.00
N ARG A 192 -20.20 -2.89 0.03
CA ARG A 192 -21.50 -3.59 -0.01
C ARG A 192 -21.70 -4.52 1.17
N ALA A 193 -20.64 -5.19 1.61
CA ALA A 193 -20.69 -6.04 2.80
C ALA A 193 -21.03 -5.21 4.06
N ALA A 194 -20.40 -4.04 4.23
CA ALA A 194 -20.71 -3.11 5.32
C ALA A 194 -22.14 -2.59 5.25
N LEU A 195 -22.62 -2.16 4.08
CA LEU A 195 -24.01 -1.71 3.87
C LEU A 195 -25.04 -2.83 4.14
N SER A 196 -24.70 -4.08 3.88
CA SER A 196 -25.63 -5.20 4.11
C SER A 196 -26.04 -5.33 5.59
N SER A 197 -25.17 -4.87 6.50
CA SER A 197 -25.47 -4.85 7.95
C SER A 197 -26.61 -3.90 8.32
N LEU A 198 -26.96 -2.94 7.47
CA LEU A 198 -28.02 -1.97 7.72
C LEU A 198 -29.43 -2.52 7.43
N ASP A 199 -29.55 -3.68 6.77
CA ASP A 199 -30.82 -4.28 6.32
C ASP A 199 -31.73 -3.33 5.51
N ARG A 200 -31.13 -2.35 4.84
CA ARG A 200 -31.81 -1.35 4.02
C ARG A 200 -31.31 -1.42 2.59
N ALA A 201 -32.05 -2.14 1.75
CA ALA A 201 -31.70 -2.37 0.35
C ALA A 201 -31.59 -1.07 -0.47
N GLU A 202 -32.29 -0.02 -0.04
CA GLU A 202 -32.28 1.30 -0.67
C GLU A 202 -30.93 2.01 -0.66
N TYR A 203 -30.02 1.67 0.26
CA TYR A 203 -28.68 2.25 0.31
C TYR A 203 -27.67 1.58 -0.62
N ARG A 204 -28.04 0.49 -1.33
CA ARG A 204 -27.11 -0.23 -2.22
C ARG A 204 -26.53 0.64 -3.33
N ALA A 205 -27.30 1.60 -3.83
CA ALA A 205 -26.86 2.53 -4.87
C ALA A 205 -25.67 3.41 -4.44
N LEU A 206 -25.43 3.58 -3.14
CA LEU A 206 -24.27 4.32 -2.65
C LEU A 206 -22.95 3.67 -3.03
N SER A 207 -22.92 2.33 -3.19
CA SER A 207 -21.70 1.61 -3.62
C SER A 207 -21.20 2.06 -4.98
N ASP A 208 -22.11 2.31 -5.91
CA ASP A 208 -21.77 2.73 -7.27
C ASP A 208 -21.42 4.23 -7.34
N ALA A 209 -22.00 5.02 -6.43
CA ALA A 209 -21.78 6.46 -6.34
C ALA A 209 -20.51 6.83 -5.56
N ALA A 210 -19.99 5.94 -4.72
CA ALA A 210 -18.86 6.20 -3.82
C ALA A 210 -17.53 6.50 -4.55
N GLY A 211 -17.33 6.00 -5.78
CA GLY A 211 -16.18 6.38 -6.59
C GLY A 211 -14.87 5.67 -6.24
N PHE A 212 -14.91 4.40 -5.87
CA PHE A 212 -13.71 3.61 -5.55
C PHE A 212 -12.70 3.54 -6.69
N SER A 213 -13.16 3.58 -7.95
CA SER A 213 -12.27 3.65 -9.12
C SER A 213 -11.44 4.94 -9.19
N SER A 214 -11.81 5.96 -8.42
CA SER A 214 -11.09 7.24 -8.29
C SER A 214 -10.21 7.29 -7.03
N GLY A 215 -9.99 6.15 -6.36
CA GLY A 215 -9.16 6.05 -5.16
C GLY A 215 -9.87 6.51 -3.88
N ALA A 216 -11.19 6.38 -3.81
CA ALA A 216 -11.94 6.63 -2.59
C ALA A 216 -11.69 5.53 -1.56
N GLU A 217 -11.65 5.91 -0.29
CA GLU A 217 -11.65 5.02 0.87
C GLU A 217 -12.88 5.28 1.72
N ALA A 218 -13.48 4.25 2.29
CA ALA A 218 -14.66 4.42 3.11
C ALA A 218 -14.54 3.75 4.48
N MET A 219 -15.19 4.34 5.47
CA MET A 219 -15.25 3.81 6.84
C MET A 219 -16.68 3.90 7.36
N PHE A 220 -17.19 2.79 7.90
CA PHE A 220 -18.49 2.72 8.55
C PHE A 220 -18.31 2.49 10.05
N ALA A 221 -19.20 3.04 10.85
CA ALA A 221 -19.37 2.65 12.24
C ALA A 221 -20.80 2.89 12.70
N GLN A 222 -21.28 2.04 13.60
CA GLN A 222 -22.61 2.18 14.22
C GLN A 222 -22.48 2.91 15.55
N TYR A 223 -23.44 3.80 15.81
CA TYR A 223 -23.48 4.65 16.99
C TYR A 223 -24.79 4.44 17.72
N GLN A 224 -24.70 4.41 19.04
CA GLN A 224 -25.89 4.33 19.89
C GLN A 224 -25.71 5.09 21.20
N ASN A 225 -26.72 5.92 21.53
CA ASN A 225 -26.83 6.57 22.82
C ASN A 225 -28.26 6.37 23.34
N ASN A 226 -28.41 5.53 24.36
CA ASN A 226 -29.74 5.12 24.88
C ASN A 226 -30.62 4.53 23.76
N ARG A 227 -31.64 5.31 23.32
CA ARG A 227 -32.58 4.92 22.26
C ARG A 227 -32.22 5.47 20.88
N ASP A 228 -31.28 6.42 20.86
CA ASP A 228 -30.83 7.02 19.60
C ASP A 228 -29.79 6.15 18.94
N VAL A 229 -29.96 5.95 17.65
CA VAL A 229 -29.03 5.16 16.80
C VAL A 229 -28.74 5.89 15.50
N ALA A 230 -27.56 5.66 14.95
CA ALA A 230 -27.16 6.16 13.64
C ALA A 230 -26.02 5.30 13.09
N VAL A 231 -25.79 5.35 11.78
CA VAL A 231 -24.59 4.86 11.15
C VAL A 231 -23.82 6.03 10.56
N VAL A 232 -22.56 6.14 10.89
CA VAL A 232 -21.64 7.08 10.24
C VAL A 232 -20.95 6.34 9.10
N LEU A 233 -21.00 6.95 7.92
CA LEU A 233 -20.23 6.58 6.76
C LEU A 233 -19.33 7.76 6.43
N LEU A 234 -18.02 7.54 6.51
CA LEU A 234 -17.00 8.47 6.03
C LEU A 234 -16.50 7.98 4.68
N ILE A 235 -16.31 8.89 3.72
CA ILE A 235 -15.64 8.58 2.45
C ILE A 235 -14.59 9.65 2.23
N ASP A 236 -13.32 9.24 2.18
CA ASP A 236 -12.21 10.14 1.89
C ASP A 236 -11.75 9.99 0.44
N TYR A 237 -11.40 11.10 -0.17
CA TYR A 237 -11.00 11.18 -1.58
C TYR A 237 -9.59 11.77 -1.69
N PRO A 238 -8.83 11.40 -2.71
CA PRO A 238 -7.50 11.96 -2.92
C PRO A 238 -7.48 13.49 -3.11
N THR A 239 -8.60 14.07 -3.54
CA THR A 239 -8.69 15.52 -3.77
C THR A 239 -10.07 16.09 -3.41
N PRO A 240 -10.14 17.39 -2.98
CA PRO A 240 -11.42 18.05 -2.70
C PRO A 240 -12.35 18.14 -3.91
N GLN A 241 -11.80 18.14 -5.14
CA GLN A 241 -12.59 18.17 -6.38
C GLN A 241 -13.34 16.85 -6.57
N LEU A 242 -12.68 15.70 -6.33
CA LEU A 242 -13.33 14.39 -6.36
C LEU A 242 -14.38 14.28 -5.27
N ALA A 243 -14.11 14.75 -4.06
CA ALA A 243 -15.10 14.81 -3.00
C ALA A 243 -16.33 15.63 -3.40
N GLY A 244 -16.14 16.80 -4.05
CA GLY A 244 -17.22 17.62 -4.55
C GLY A 244 -18.04 16.99 -5.70
N LEU A 245 -17.40 16.23 -6.58
CA LEU A 245 -18.04 15.47 -7.64
C LEU A 245 -18.90 14.34 -7.07
N HIS A 246 -18.30 13.50 -6.24
CA HIS A 246 -18.97 12.33 -5.66
C HIS A 246 -20.02 12.70 -4.61
N TRP A 247 -19.89 13.85 -3.93
CA TRP A 247 -20.95 14.36 -3.09
C TRP A 247 -22.29 14.48 -3.85
N LYS A 248 -22.26 15.04 -5.06
CA LYS A 248 -23.46 15.17 -5.89
C LYS A 248 -24.00 13.80 -6.32
N HIS A 249 -23.13 12.87 -6.68
CA HIS A 249 -23.54 11.50 -7.05
C HIS A 249 -24.17 10.76 -5.86
N LEU A 250 -23.55 10.85 -4.67
CA LEU A 250 -24.08 10.25 -3.46
C LEU A 250 -25.41 10.87 -3.04
N GLU A 251 -25.57 12.20 -3.16
CA GLU A 251 -26.84 12.87 -2.87
C GLU A 251 -27.97 12.41 -3.80
N GLN A 252 -27.65 12.14 -5.07
CA GLN A 252 -28.59 11.59 -6.04
C GLN A 252 -28.90 10.11 -5.79
N ALA A 253 -27.92 9.34 -5.30
CA ALA A 253 -28.07 7.92 -5.01
C ALA A 253 -28.81 7.65 -3.69
N LEU A 254 -28.92 8.65 -2.81
CA LEU A 254 -29.73 8.52 -1.59
C LEU A 254 -31.21 8.37 -1.93
N PRO A 255 -31.91 7.39 -1.30
CA PRO A 255 -33.34 7.24 -1.51
C PRO A 255 -34.10 8.46 -1.01
N PRO A 256 -35.27 8.79 -1.59
CA PRO A 256 -36.10 9.93 -1.16
C PRO A 256 -36.48 9.85 0.33
N SER A 257 -36.67 8.62 0.88
CA SER A 257 -36.95 8.37 2.28
C SER A 257 -35.82 8.82 3.21
N ALA A 258 -34.55 8.73 2.75
CA ALA A 258 -33.40 9.10 3.56
C ALA A 258 -33.42 10.57 3.99
N LYS A 259 -33.91 11.47 3.12
CA LYS A 259 -34.05 12.91 3.43
C LYS A 259 -35.07 13.15 4.54
N SER A 260 -36.17 12.40 4.55
CA SER A 260 -37.19 12.49 5.60
C SER A 260 -36.70 11.92 6.94
N ASP A 261 -35.89 10.87 6.90
CA ASP A 261 -35.35 10.18 8.07
C ASP A 261 -34.25 10.97 8.79
N GLY A 262 -33.77 12.05 8.20
CA GLY A 262 -32.70 12.88 8.77
C GLY A 262 -31.29 12.49 8.35
N THR A 263 -31.14 11.61 7.36
CA THR A 263 -29.86 11.33 6.67
C THR A 263 -29.30 12.64 6.13
N SER A 264 -28.02 12.87 6.38
CA SER A 264 -27.33 14.11 5.98
C SER A 264 -25.95 13.78 5.41
N ILE A 265 -25.53 14.57 4.41
CA ILE A 265 -24.18 14.54 3.87
C ILE A 265 -23.53 15.88 4.14
N GLU A 266 -22.33 15.88 4.68
CA GLU A 266 -21.49 17.05 4.87
C GLU A 266 -20.13 16.82 4.24
N ARG A 267 -19.57 17.83 3.60
CA ARG A 267 -18.22 17.79 3.04
C ARG A 267 -17.26 18.63 3.89
N LYS A 268 -16.19 17.99 4.34
CA LYS A 268 -15.09 18.62 5.07
C LYS A 268 -13.79 18.38 4.26
N GLY A 269 -13.44 19.30 3.37
CA GLY A 269 -12.27 19.14 2.50
C GLY A 269 -12.37 17.97 1.51
N THR A 270 -11.55 16.94 1.67
CA THR A 270 -11.57 15.68 0.92
C THR A 270 -12.57 14.67 1.50
N LEU A 271 -12.96 14.83 2.76
CA LEU A 271 -13.84 13.92 3.48
C LEU A 271 -15.32 14.24 3.26
N LEU A 272 -16.11 13.22 2.97
CA LEU A 272 -17.56 13.25 3.04
C LEU A 272 -18.00 12.50 4.31
N ALA A 273 -18.75 13.18 5.18
CA ALA A 273 -19.38 12.60 6.37
C ALA A 273 -20.87 12.43 6.12
N ILE A 274 -21.34 11.19 6.15
CA ILE A 274 -22.74 10.82 5.88
C ILE A 274 -23.28 10.12 7.12
N VAL A 275 -24.40 10.62 7.63
CA VAL A 275 -25.12 9.95 8.72
C VAL A 275 -26.34 9.25 8.12
N LEU A 276 -26.34 7.91 8.15
CA LEU A 276 -27.37 7.05 7.58
C LEU A 276 -28.31 6.55 8.67
N ALA A 277 -29.58 6.40 8.32
CA ALA A 277 -30.62 5.80 9.17
C ALA A 277 -30.65 6.31 10.63
N PRO A 278 -30.55 7.62 10.89
CA PRO A 278 -30.61 8.13 12.26
C PRO A 278 -31.99 7.97 12.83
N SER A 279 -32.10 7.67 14.15
CA SER A 279 -33.36 7.62 14.86
C SER A 279 -33.97 9.01 15.06
N SER A 280 -33.11 10.05 15.11
CA SER A 280 -33.56 11.44 15.25
C SER A 280 -32.60 12.41 14.53
N ARG A 281 -33.14 13.51 14.00
CA ARG A 281 -32.34 14.58 13.38
C ARG A 281 -31.35 15.23 14.35
N GLY A 282 -31.72 15.34 15.62
CA GLY A 282 -30.86 15.91 16.66
C GLY A 282 -29.65 15.01 16.93
N TYR A 283 -29.84 13.70 16.95
CA TYR A 283 -28.74 12.74 17.11
C TYR A 283 -27.84 12.75 15.89
N ALA A 284 -28.42 12.73 14.67
CA ALA A 284 -27.67 12.82 13.43
C ALA A 284 -26.75 14.05 13.40
N ALA A 285 -27.26 15.21 13.80
CA ALA A 285 -26.45 16.43 13.85
C ALA A 285 -25.29 16.31 14.85
N ARG A 286 -25.54 15.82 16.08
CA ARG A 286 -24.48 15.63 17.09
C ARG A 286 -23.36 14.69 16.61
N VAL A 287 -23.73 13.54 16.04
CA VAL A 287 -22.75 12.56 15.57
C VAL A 287 -21.96 13.10 14.40
N ARG A 288 -22.61 13.78 13.45
CA ARG A 288 -21.96 14.42 12.31
C ARG A 288 -20.98 15.51 12.73
N ASP A 289 -21.41 16.39 13.65
CA ASP A 289 -20.59 17.50 14.13
C ASP A 289 -19.38 17.00 14.95
N ALA A 290 -19.48 15.79 15.53
CA ALA A 290 -18.41 15.14 16.24
C ALA A 290 -17.38 14.43 15.32
N VAL A 291 -17.61 14.37 13.99
CA VAL A 291 -16.61 13.87 13.02
C VAL A 291 -15.42 14.84 13.04
N ASN A 292 -14.30 14.33 13.55
CA ASN A 292 -13.08 15.11 13.70
C ASN A 292 -12.26 15.04 12.42
N TYR A 293 -12.42 16.00 11.52
CA TYR A 293 -11.58 16.19 10.36
C TYR A 293 -10.71 17.43 10.56
N GLU A 294 -9.60 17.25 11.22
CA GLU A 294 -8.56 18.26 11.24
C GLU A 294 -7.76 18.17 9.92
N THR A 295 -8.04 19.08 9.01
CA THR A 295 -7.08 19.39 7.94
C THR A 295 -5.83 19.96 8.62
N GLN A 296 -4.90 19.11 8.96
CA GLN A 296 -3.55 19.55 9.24
C GLN A 296 -2.97 20.03 7.91
N VAL A 297 -3.27 21.28 7.56
CA VAL A 297 -2.47 22.01 6.58
C VAL A 297 -1.15 22.26 7.27
N THR A 298 -0.26 21.27 7.24
CA THR A 298 1.12 21.40 7.72
C THR A 298 1.86 22.33 6.77
N TRP A 299 1.63 23.63 6.93
CA TRP A 299 2.52 24.63 6.41
C TRP A 299 3.82 24.53 7.21
N ASN A 300 4.81 23.80 6.68
CA ASN A 300 6.18 23.76 7.20
C ASN A 300 6.45 23.13 8.58
N GLU A 301 5.63 22.31 9.15
CA GLU A 301 6.13 21.43 10.20
C GLU A 301 6.74 20.18 9.56
N PRO A 302 8.05 19.93 9.72
CA PRO A 302 8.67 18.70 9.24
C PRO A 302 8.13 17.54 10.08
N THR A 303 7.06 16.90 9.61
CA THR A 303 6.46 15.69 10.20
C THR A 303 7.38 14.47 10.08
N HIS A 304 8.45 14.60 9.29
CA HIS A 304 9.52 13.62 9.20
C HIS A 304 10.81 14.24 9.77
N THR A 305 11.52 13.48 10.58
CA THR A 305 12.93 13.78 10.81
C THR A 305 13.55 13.96 9.43
N ILE A 306 13.98 15.20 9.16
CA ILE A 306 14.63 15.54 7.89
C ILE A 306 15.84 14.64 7.77
N THR A 307 15.69 13.52 7.08
CA THR A 307 16.80 12.60 6.72
C THR A 307 17.68 13.22 5.63
N ASP A 308 17.18 14.25 4.97
CA ASP A 308 17.98 15.01 4.02
C ASP A 308 19.03 15.82 4.81
N PRO A 309 20.31 15.66 4.51
CA PRO A 309 21.35 16.41 5.17
C PRO A 309 21.09 17.91 4.96
N PRO A 310 21.29 18.77 5.97
CA PRO A 310 21.04 20.19 5.85
C PRO A 310 21.76 20.76 4.62
N ILE A 311 21.14 21.70 3.95
CA ILE A 311 21.60 22.30 2.69
C ILE A 311 23.10 22.69 2.75
N THR A 312 23.56 23.18 3.91
CA THR A 312 24.96 23.52 4.19
C THR A 312 25.87 22.30 4.05
N THR A 313 25.43 21.12 4.51
CA THR A 313 26.20 19.87 4.40
C THR A 313 26.24 19.37 2.95
N VAL A 314 25.13 19.50 2.20
CA VAL A 314 25.09 19.16 0.77
C VAL A 314 26.01 20.08 -0.02
N LEU A 315 25.95 21.38 0.24
CA LEU A 315 26.80 22.37 -0.40
C LEU A 315 28.28 22.11 -0.09
N ALA A 316 28.62 21.82 1.16
CA ALA A 316 29.98 21.48 1.56
C ALA A 316 30.49 20.21 0.83
N LYS A 317 29.67 19.18 0.73
CA LYS A 317 30.00 17.95 -0.01
C LYS A 317 30.23 18.22 -1.50
N ILE A 318 29.41 19.07 -2.13
CA ILE A 318 29.57 19.45 -3.54
C ILE A 318 30.91 20.21 -3.74
N ILE A 319 31.24 21.17 -2.87
CA ILE A 319 32.49 21.94 -2.94
C ILE A 319 33.69 21.00 -2.79
N ILE A 320 33.65 20.08 -1.82
CA ILE A 320 34.75 19.14 -1.58
C ILE A 320 34.87 18.18 -2.77
N ALA A 321 33.76 17.63 -3.28
CA ALA A 321 33.77 16.73 -4.43
C ALA A 321 34.33 17.41 -5.69
N THR A 322 33.96 18.67 -5.92
CA THR A 322 34.45 19.47 -7.05
C THR A 322 35.95 19.74 -6.89
N GLY A 323 36.42 20.08 -5.67
CA GLY A 323 37.83 20.27 -5.35
C GLY A 323 38.65 19.00 -5.59
N VAL A 324 38.17 17.85 -5.13
CA VAL A 324 38.82 16.54 -5.37
C VAL A 324 38.86 16.22 -6.86
N PHE A 325 37.77 16.45 -7.59
CA PHE A 325 37.73 16.22 -9.04
C PHE A 325 38.75 17.11 -9.78
N MET A 326 38.84 18.39 -9.44
CA MET A 326 39.85 19.30 -10.01
C MET A 326 41.29 18.83 -9.72
N LEU A 327 41.56 18.40 -8.49
CA LEU A 327 42.88 17.90 -8.12
C LEU A 327 43.26 16.65 -8.91
N VAL A 328 42.32 15.73 -9.03
CA VAL A 328 42.47 14.51 -9.86
C VAL A 328 42.74 14.88 -11.32
N ALA A 329 41.98 15.81 -11.88
CA ALA A 329 42.16 16.28 -13.25
C ALA A 329 43.54 16.90 -13.49
N ILE A 330 44.05 17.69 -12.54
CA ILE A 330 45.37 18.27 -12.59
C ILE A 330 46.45 17.19 -12.55
N VAL A 331 46.32 16.21 -11.63
CA VAL A 331 47.27 15.06 -11.55
C VAL A 331 47.32 14.28 -12.85
N PHE A 332 46.16 13.95 -13.41
CA PHE A 332 46.07 13.24 -14.71
C PHE A 332 46.64 14.11 -15.84
N GLY A 333 46.37 15.40 -15.86
CA GLY A 333 46.92 16.34 -16.85
C GLY A 333 48.46 16.38 -16.81
N VAL A 334 49.03 16.49 -15.61
CA VAL A 334 50.50 16.45 -15.42
C VAL A 334 51.09 15.10 -15.77
N ALA A 335 50.44 14.01 -15.33
CA ALA A 335 50.88 12.64 -15.65
C ALA A 335 50.87 12.39 -17.18
N PHE A 336 49.75 12.72 -17.83
CA PHE A 336 49.62 12.55 -19.29
C PHE A 336 50.59 13.46 -20.06
N GLY A 337 50.71 14.73 -19.63
CA GLY A 337 51.70 15.66 -20.20
C GLY A 337 53.14 15.21 -19.98
N GLY A 338 53.48 14.70 -18.80
CA GLY A 338 54.75 14.13 -18.46
C GLY A 338 55.09 12.90 -19.29
N VAL A 339 54.13 11.98 -19.41
CA VAL A 339 54.27 10.79 -20.29
C VAL A 339 54.49 11.19 -21.77
N ARG A 340 53.76 12.20 -22.25
CA ARG A 340 53.92 12.73 -23.60
C ARG A 340 55.32 13.29 -23.85
N VAL A 341 55.83 14.09 -22.91
CA VAL A 341 57.20 14.66 -22.99
C VAL A 341 58.23 13.54 -22.93
N LEU A 342 58.07 12.59 -22.01
CA LEU A 342 58.97 11.42 -21.89
C LEU A 342 59.01 10.59 -23.16
N MET A 343 57.87 10.30 -23.73
CA MET A 343 57.78 9.53 -25.00
C MET A 343 58.38 10.27 -26.19
N LYS A 344 58.23 11.60 -26.22
CA LYS A 344 58.87 12.45 -27.23
C LYS A 344 60.41 12.49 -27.08
N SER A 345 60.90 12.43 -25.84
CA SER A 345 62.32 12.37 -25.54
C SER A 345 62.95 10.99 -25.87
N LEU A 346 62.22 9.91 -25.59
CA LEU A 346 62.72 8.54 -25.83
C LEU A 346 62.61 8.08 -27.29
N PHE A 347 61.58 8.59 -28.01
CA PHE A 347 61.33 8.20 -29.40
C PHE A 347 61.14 9.43 -30.32
N PRO A 348 62.19 10.24 -30.53
CA PRO A 348 62.10 11.42 -31.39
C PRO A 348 61.67 11.06 -32.81
N GLY A 349 60.70 11.75 -33.36
CA GLY A 349 60.23 11.60 -34.73
C GLY A 349 59.25 10.42 -35.00
N LYS A 350 58.95 9.54 -34.04
CA LYS A 350 58.05 8.41 -34.24
C LYS A 350 56.67 8.57 -33.64
N VAL A 351 56.54 9.36 -32.60
CA VAL A 351 55.28 9.53 -31.83
C VAL A 351 55.01 11.01 -31.62
N PHE A 352 53.84 11.50 -31.94
CA PHE A 352 53.36 12.86 -31.77
C PHE A 352 54.09 13.97 -32.58
N ASP A 353 54.99 13.63 -33.48
CA ASP A 353 55.74 14.58 -34.35
C ASP A 353 55.19 14.68 -35.79
N ARG A 354 53.92 14.37 -35.98
CA ARG A 354 53.27 14.73 -37.25
C ARG A 354 53.13 16.25 -37.26
N PRO A 355 53.66 16.94 -38.32
CA PRO A 355 53.31 18.35 -38.46
C PRO A 355 51.82 18.46 -38.47
N GLU A 356 51.27 19.25 -37.57
CA GLU A 356 49.83 19.56 -37.57
C GLU A 356 49.56 20.24 -38.91
N GLN A 357 49.13 19.45 -39.90
CA GLN A 357 48.20 19.98 -40.88
C GLN A 357 46.94 20.29 -40.08
N MET A 358 46.86 21.53 -39.62
CA MET A 358 45.56 22.09 -39.27
C MET A 358 44.74 21.98 -40.56
N ASP A 359 43.91 20.95 -40.68
CA ASP A 359 42.75 20.99 -41.54
C ASP A 359 41.86 22.13 -40.97
N VAL A 360 42.22 23.34 -41.37
CA VAL A 360 41.34 24.46 -41.26
C VAL A 360 40.13 24.05 -42.07
N LEU A 361 39.05 23.67 -41.44
CA LEU A 361 37.73 23.53 -42.05
C LEU A 361 37.50 24.85 -42.79
N GLN A 362 37.91 24.89 -44.06
CA GLN A 362 37.53 25.98 -44.98
C GLN A 362 36.01 25.80 -45.22
N LEU A 363 35.25 26.48 -44.42
CA LEU A 363 33.80 26.64 -44.61
C LEU A 363 33.51 27.44 -45.88
N GLY A 364 33.91 26.89 -47.03
CA GLY A 364 33.56 27.45 -48.34
C GLY A 364 34.11 28.86 -48.65
N LEU A 365 34.84 29.50 -47.74
CA LEU A 365 35.50 30.77 -47.94
C LEU A 365 36.89 30.50 -48.55
N SER A 366 36.90 30.03 -49.78
CA SER A 366 38.15 29.97 -50.57
C SER A 366 38.68 31.36 -50.68
N GLY A 367 40.00 31.59 -50.29
CA GLY A 367 40.70 32.86 -50.45
C GLY A 367 40.99 33.23 -51.88
N LYS A 368 40.19 32.85 -52.86
CA LYS A 368 40.24 33.29 -54.21
C LYS A 368 39.73 34.72 -54.22
N ARG A 369 40.61 35.67 -54.45
CA ARG A 369 40.19 37.08 -54.68
C ARG A 369 39.23 37.09 -55.81
N ILE A 370 37.97 37.46 -55.50
CA ILE A 370 36.92 37.68 -56.47
C ILE A 370 37.35 38.90 -57.30
N ASN A 371 37.71 38.68 -58.55
CA ASN A 371 38.04 39.77 -59.47
C ASN A 371 36.73 40.22 -60.14
N SER A 372 36.54 41.50 -60.27
CA SER A 372 35.32 42.06 -60.88
C SER A 372 35.09 41.58 -62.31
N ARG A 373 36.06 40.91 -62.95
CA ARG A 373 35.95 40.26 -64.26
C ARG A 373 35.28 38.88 -64.21
N ASP A 374 35.04 38.31 -63.04
CA ASP A 374 34.38 37.00 -62.91
C ASP A 374 32.84 37.10 -62.97
N PHE A 375 32.33 38.35 -63.13
CA PHE A 375 30.87 38.63 -63.13
C PHE A 375 30.37 39.19 -64.49
N TYR A 376 31.20 39.18 -65.54
CA TYR A 376 30.77 39.60 -66.88
C TYR A 376 31.13 38.59 -67.95
#